data_bea1f04ff3023a3484de2746f3a5cd07
#
_entry.id   bea1f04ff3023a3484de2746f3a5cd07
#
_cell.length_a   1.000
_cell.length_b   1.000
_cell.length_c   1.000
_cell.angle_alpha   90.00
_cell.angle_beta   90.00
_cell.angle_gamma   90.00
#
_symmetry.space_group_name_H-M   'P 1'
#
loop_
_entity.id
_entity.type
_entity.pdbx_description
1 polymer ?
#
loop_
_entity_poly.entity_id
_entity_poly.type
_entity_poly.pdbx_seq_one_letter_code
_entity_poly.pdbx_strand_id
1 'polypeptide(L)' 'MKMHYDEKTDALYLRLDDSKIVESEEVQPGIVLDFDANNQVVGVEILRVQERVPSANLKEIQFKVA' A
#
# COMPACT_ATOMS: atom_id res chain seq x y z
N MET A 1 8.52 4.97 -7.67
CA MET A 1 7.66 4.76 -6.48
C MET A 1 6.35 5.49 -6.69
N LYS A 2 5.25 4.81 -6.48
CA LYS A 2 3.91 5.38 -6.69
C LYS A 2 3.06 5.13 -5.46
N MET A 3 2.22 6.11 -5.10
CA MET A 3 1.25 5.94 -4.03
C MET A 3 -0.13 6.31 -4.55
N HIS A 4 -1.13 5.48 -4.26
CA HIS A 4 -2.49 5.65 -4.73
C HIS A 4 -3.48 5.34 -3.63
N TYR A 5 -4.44 6.23 -3.42
CA TYR A 5 -5.56 5.95 -2.53
C TYR A 5 -6.83 5.84 -3.35
N ASP A 6 -7.51 4.71 -3.23
CA ASP A 6 -8.79 4.45 -3.88
C ASP A 6 -9.92 4.72 -2.90
N GLU A 7 -10.66 5.82 -3.12
CA GLU A 7 -11.75 6.21 -2.24
C GLU A 7 -12.89 5.18 -2.22
N LYS A 8 -13.12 4.50 -3.34
CA LYS A 8 -14.24 3.54 -3.45
C LYS A 8 -14.00 2.31 -2.59
N THR A 9 -12.78 1.83 -2.56
CA THR A 9 -12.42 0.62 -1.81
C THR A 9 -11.77 0.94 -0.47
N ASP A 10 -11.49 2.23 -0.21
CA ASP A 10 -10.81 2.69 1.02
C ASP A 10 -9.47 1.98 1.20
N ALA A 11 -8.70 1.89 0.11
CA ALA A 11 -7.42 1.20 0.09
C ALA A 11 -6.30 2.13 -0.33
N LEU A 12 -5.20 2.10 0.44
CA LEU A 12 -3.99 2.84 0.15
C LEU A 12 -2.95 1.86 -0.40
N TYR A 13 -2.36 2.18 -1.55
CA TYR A 13 -1.38 1.32 -2.20
C TYR A 13 -0.08 2.06 -2.42
N LEU A 14 1.02 1.46 -1.99
CA LEU A 14 2.38 1.94 -2.25
C LEU A 14 3.08 0.94 -3.15
N ARG A 15 3.49 1.38 -4.34
CA ARG A 15 4.27 0.57 -5.27
C ARG A 15 5.72 1.06 -5.23
N LEU A 16 6.61 0.20 -4.74
CA LEU A 16 8.03 0.56 -4.58
C LEU A 16 8.80 0.45 -5.88
N ASP A 17 8.43 -0.52 -6.73
CA ASP A 17 9.17 -0.89 -7.91
C ASP A 17 8.19 -1.42 -8.95
N ASP A 18 8.47 -1.20 -10.24
CA ASP A 18 7.61 -1.66 -11.34
C ASP A 18 7.83 -3.12 -11.73
N SER A 19 8.61 -3.87 -10.96
CA SER A 19 8.82 -5.31 -11.17
C SER A 19 7.49 -6.05 -11.19
N LYS A 20 7.42 -7.13 -11.98
CA LYS A 20 6.22 -7.95 -12.03
C LYS A 20 5.95 -8.60 -10.68
N ILE A 21 4.71 -8.49 -10.21
CA ILE A 21 4.27 -9.15 -8.99
C ILE A 21 3.96 -10.61 -9.32
N VAL A 22 4.60 -11.54 -8.60
CA VAL A 22 4.37 -12.97 -8.78
C VAL A 22 3.58 -13.59 -7.64
N GLU A 23 3.51 -12.92 -6.49
CA GLU A 23 2.81 -13.41 -5.31
C GLU A 23 2.36 -12.25 -4.46
N SER A 24 1.19 -12.40 -3.81
CA SER A 24 0.68 -11.43 -2.84
C SER A 24 0.27 -12.20 -1.60
N GLU A 25 0.51 -11.62 -0.42
CA GLU A 25 0.21 -12.26 0.85
C GLU A 25 -0.40 -11.26 1.82
N GLU A 26 -1.53 -11.62 2.43
CA GLU A 26 -2.10 -10.83 3.52
C GLU A 26 -1.39 -11.22 4.81
N VAL A 27 -0.46 -10.38 5.26
CA VAL A 27 0.42 -10.68 6.40
C VAL A 27 -0.26 -10.44 7.74
N GLN A 28 -1.27 -9.59 7.77
CA GLN A 28 -2.20 -9.42 8.88
C GLN A 28 -3.48 -8.81 8.31
N PRO A 29 -4.60 -8.84 9.05
CA PRO A 29 -5.86 -8.36 8.51
C PRO A 29 -5.74 -6.96 7.90
N GLY A 30 -5.99 -6.86 6.60
CA GLY A 30 -5.97 -5.60 5.87
C GLY A 30 -4.61 -5.10 5.43
N ILE A 31 -3.53 -5.85 5.64
CA ILE A 31 -2.19 -5.50 5.15
C ILE A 31 -1.72 -6.57 4.17
N VAL A 32 -1.59 -6.19 2.91
CA VAL A 32 -1.19 -7.10 1.83
C VAL A 32 0.17 -6.68 1.30
N LEU A 33 1.09 -7.62 1.20
CA LEU A 33 2.40 -7.41 0.60
C LEU A 33 2.45 -8.10 -0.76
N ASP A 34 3.01 -7.40 -1.74
CA ASP A 34 3.23 -7.93 -3.09
C ASP A 34 4.72 -8.22 -3.28
N PHE A 35 5.03 -9.41 -3.81
CA PHE A 35 6.40 -9.87 -3.99
C PHE A 35 6.73 -10.06 -5.46
N ASP A 36 7.99 -9.78 -5.82
CA ASP A 36 8.52 -10.06 -7.15
C ASP A 36 9.11 -11.48 -7.22
N ALA A 37 9.70 -11.83 -8.37
CA ALA A 37 10.28 -13.16 -8.57
C ALA A 37 11.49 -13.43 -7.67
N ASN A 38 12.12 -12.40 -7.12
CA ASN A 38 13.24 -12.50 -6.19
C ASN A 38 12.79 -12.48 -4.73
N ASN A 39 11.49 -12.61 -4.49
CA ASN A 39 10.90 -12.60 -3.16
C ASN A 39 11.13 -11.27 -2.42
N GLN A 40 11.26 -10.18 -3.17
CA GLN A 40 11.36 -8.84 -2.61
C GLN A 40 9.98 -8.21 -2.54
N VAL A 41 9.69 -7.46 -1.47
CA VAL A 41 8.46 -6.70 -1.36
C VAL A 41 8.54 -5.51 -2.32
N VAL A 42 7.63 -5.44 -3.28
CA VAL A 42 7.56 -4.36 -4.26
C VAL A 42 6.27 -3.55 -4.16
N GLY A 43 5.32 -4.00 -3.37
CA GLY A 43 4.07 -3.29 -3.15
C GLY A 43 3.52 -3.55 -1.76
N VAL A 44 2.81 -2.56 -1.22
CA VAL A 44 2.12 -2.65 0.07
C VAL A 44 0.73 -2.08 -0.09
N GLU A 45 -0.31 -2.85 0.29
CA GLU A 45 -1.68 -2.37 0.27
C GLU A 45 -2.24 -2.37 1.68
N ILE A 46 -2.86 -1.26 2.05
CA ILE A 46 -3.51 -1.10 3.36
C ILE A 46 -5.00 -0.94 3.09
N LEU A 47 -5.80 -1.88 3.57
CA LEU A 47 -7.25 -1.88 3.40
C LEU A 47 -7.93 -1.18 4.58
N ARG A 48 -9.13 -0.67 4.33
CA ARG A 48 -9.97 -0.05 5.36
C ARG A 48 -9.22 1.06 6.11
N VAL A 49 -8.58 1.94 5.34
CA VAL A 49 -7.72 2.99 5.89
C VAL A 49 -8.49 3.90 6.85
N GLN A 50 -9.71 4.30 6.49
CA GLN A 50 -10.51 5.19 7.32
C GLN A 50 -10.94 4.55 8.64
N GLU A 51 -11.12 3.23 8.67
CA GLU A 51 -11.39 2.51 9.91
C GLU A 51 -10.17 2.50 10.82
N ARG A 52 -8.97 2.37 10.22
CA ARG A 52 -7.71 2.34 10.98
C ARG A 52 -7.37 3.71 11.55
N VAL A 53 -7.53 4.74 10.74
CA VAL A 53 -7.14 6.12 11.09
C VAL A 53 -8.26 7.08 10.68
N PRO A 54 -9.36 7.13 11.44
CA PRO A 54 -10.55 7.89 11.04
C PRO A 54 -10.29 9.38 10.81
N SER A 55 -9.27 9.95 11.44
CA SER A 55 -8.96 11.37 11.33
C SER A 55 -7.91 11.69 10.26
N ALA A 56 -7.42 10.68 9.52
CA ALA A 56 -6.40 10.91 8.51
C ALA A 56 -6.93 11.75 7.35
N ASN A 57 -6.13 12.70 6.90
CA ASN A 57 -6.41 13.44 5.67
C ASN A 57 -5.84 12.66 4.50
N LEU A 58 -6.71 11.95 3.77
CA LEU A 58 -6.30 11.09 2.66
C LEU A 58 -6.11 11.84 1.35
N LYS A 59 -6.26 13.16 1.37
CA LYS A 59 -6.02 14.02 0.20
C LYS A 59 -4.63 14.63 0.22
N GLU A 60 -3.88 14.38 1.30
CA GLU A 60 -2.57 14.98 1.47
C GLU A 60 -1.60 13.98 2.08
N ILE A 61 -0.40 13.91 1.49
CA ILE A 61 0.71 13.12 2.01
C ILE A 61 1.92 14.03 2.13
N GLN A 62 2.60 13.94 3.27
CA GLN A 62 3.88 14.60 3.46
C GLN A 62 4.99 13.58 3.32
N PHE A 63 5.88 13.82 2.35
CA PHE A 63 7.02 12.96 2.12
C PHE A 63 8.30 13.77 2.43
N LYS A 64 9.06 13.30 3.41
CA LYS A 64 10.29 14.00 3.82
C LYS A 64 11.47 13.06 3.67
N VAL A 65 12.56 13.62 3.14
CA VAL A 65 13.86 12.95 3.05
C VAL A 65 14.75 13.54 4.12
N ALA A 66 15.24 12.71 5.02
CA ALA A 66 16.06 13.15 6.15
C ALA A 66 17.49 13.53 5.70
#